data_b926ed1b2bf54c5935b825477ba95b67
#
_entry.id   b926ed1b2bf54c5935b825477ba95b67
#
_cell.length_a   1.000
_cell.length_b   1.000
_cell.length_c   1.000
_cell.angle_alpha   90.00
_cell.angle_beta   90.00
_cell.angle_gamma   90.00
#
_symmetry.space_group_name_H-M   'P 1'
#
loop_
_entity.id
_entity.type
_entity.pdbx_description
1 polymer ?
#
loop_
_entity_poly.entity_id
_entity_poly.type
_entity_poly.pdbx_seq_one_letter_code
_entity_poly.pdbx_strand_id
1 'polypeptide(L)'
;MALKIIHGWQGLPPDQRGAALAYGNFDGVHRGHQQVIAEAGVMARTLEAPLAVSSFEPHPRRIFQPDAEPFRLMTLDQQARALEQLGVELFYVLPFNAELAEMSDEAFAETVLARGLGVRHVAVGFDVTFGKGRSGDAESLARYGKRLGFTVSTTRQVGDSQVEKFSSSAVRDALHAGQPDKAAEILGRFFAIEGEVMRGQQLGRTLGFPTANVGLGDYVVPKLGVYATRSRLPDGRELPGVANLGRNPTTGLVEPRLEVFLFDFDEDIYGQVIETDLIGFIRPELKFDTLEAMIARMHQDCAEALRWLGR
;
A
#
# COMPACT_ATOMS: atom_id res chain seq x y z
N MET A 1 -7.76 -16.06 -13.09
CA MET A 1 -7.45 -15.22 -14.30
C MET A 1 -6.46 -14.16 -13.86
N ALA A 2 -5.57 -13.70 -14.73
CA ALA A 2 -4.67 -12.60 -14.40
C ALA A 2 -5.46 -11.30 -14.25
N LEU A 3 -5.12 -10.49 -13.26
CA LEU A 3 -5.72 -9.18 -13.04
C LEU A 3 -5.43 -8.25 -14.23
N LYS A 4 -6.45 -7.54 -14.71
CA LYS A 4 -6.34 -6.56 -15.79
C LYS A 4 -6.39 -5.14 -15.22
N ILE A 5 -5.31 -4.38 -15.37
CA ILE A 5 -5.24 -2.96 -14.97
C ILE A 5 -5.83 -2.12 -16.10
N ILE A 6 -6.78 -1.24 -15.77
CA ILE A 6 -7.51 -0.40 -16.71
C ILE A 6 -7.40 1.05 -16.26
N HIS A 7 -6.85 1.89 -17.11
CA HIS A 7 -6.72 3.33 -16.84
C HIS A 7 -7.92 4.10 -17.37
N GLY A 8 -8.61 4.82 -16.46
CA GLY A 8 -9.78 5.63 -16.77
C GLY A 8 -11.08 4.81 -16.85
N TRP A 9 -12.11 5.46 -17.37
CA TRP A 9 -13.47 4.91 -17.46
C TRP A 9 -14.14 5.13 -18.81
N GLN A 10 -13.46 5.86 -19.72
CA GLN A 10 -14.04 6.28 -21.00
C GLN A 10 -13.70 5.26 -22.09
N GLY A 11 -14.69 4.95 -22.95
CA GLY A 11 -14.46 4.14 -24.15
C GLY A 11 -14.07 2.68 -23.87
N LEU A 12 -14.40 2.13 -22.70
CA LEU A 12 -14.04 0.78 -22.32
C LEU A 12 -14.79 -0.25 -23.20
N PRO A 13 -14.10 -1.30 -23.67
CA PRO A 13 -14.76 -2.39 -24.40
C PRO A 13 -15.66 -3.22 -23.46
N PRO A 14 -16.61 -4.01 -24.00
CA PRO A 14 -17.57 -4.77 -23.20
C PRO A 14 -16.96 -5.70 -22.15
N ASP A 15 -15.82 -6.33 -22.45
CA ASP A 15 -15.11 -7.25 -21.55
C ASP A 15 -14.43 -6.55 -20.36
N GLN A 16 -14.39 -5.22 -20.35
CA GLN A 16 -13.86 -4.39 -19.27
C GLN A 16 -14.94 -3.62 -18.52
N ARG A 17 -16.18 -4.00 -18.66
CA ARG A 17 -17.35 -3.32 -18.08
C ARG A 17 -18.27 -4.32 -17.39
N GLY A 18 -19.26 -3.79 -16.66
CA GLY A 18 -20.32 -4.63 -16.10
C GLY A 18 -19.94 -5.34 -14.80
N ALA A 19 -18.91 -4.91 -14.13
CA ALA A 19 -18.37 -5.54 -12.91
C ALA A 19 -19.26 -5.35 -11.67
N ALA A 20 -19.05 -6.23 -10.68
CA ALA A 20 -19.33 -5.93 -9.28
C ALA A 20 -18.07 -5.25 -8.71
N LEU A 21 -18.20 -3.99 -8.34
CA LEU A 21 -17.12 -3.08 -8.00
C LEU A 21 -17.00 -2.90 -6.49
N ALA A 22 -15.83 -3.14 -5.91
CA ALA A 22 -15.46 -2.55 -4.63
C ALA A 22 -14.91 -1.13 -4.90
N TYR A 23 -15.60 -0.12 -4.36
CA TYR A 23 -15.27 1.28 -4.60
C TYR A 23 -14.56 1.91 -3.41
N GLY A 24 -13.40 2.50 -3.65
CA GLY A 24 -12.56 3.18 -2.66
C GLY A 24 -11.16 3.46 -3.20
N ASN A 25 -10.27 3.86 -2.29
CA ASN A 25 -8.87 4.14 -2.62
C ASN A 25 -7.95 2.93 -2.40
N PHE A 26 -8.35 2.06 -1.50
CA PHE A 26 -7.69 0.79 -1.15
C PHE A 26 -6.18 0.89 -0.87
N ASP A 27 -5.69 2.08 -0.43
CA ASP A 27 -4.29 2.24 -0.02
C ASP A 27 -3.95 1.33 1.16
N GLY A 28 -3.02 0.42 0.96
CA GLY A 28 -2.63 -0.62 1.90
C GLY A 28 -3.44 -1.91 1.82
N VAL A 29 -4.56 -1.98 1.11
CA VAL A 29 -5.44 -3.18 1.01
C VAL A 29 -5.57 -3.92 2.37
N HIS A 30 -5.82 -3.15 3.45
CA HIS A 30 -5.93 -3.65 4.81
C HIS A 30 -7.19 -4.52 5.01
N ARG A 31 -7.30 -5.24 6.12
CA ARG A 31 -8.42 -6.18 6.38
C ARG A 31 -9.80 -5.57 6.21
N GLY A 32 -10.00 -4.28 6.54
CA GLY A 32 -11.26 -3.59 6.26
C GLY A 32 -11.52 -3.43 4.75
N HIS A 33 -10.50 -3.16 3.94
CA HIS A 33 -10.60 -3.15 2.50
C HIS A 33 -10.91 -4.55 1.93
N GLN A 34 -10.23 -5.59 2.43
CA GLN A 34 -10.44 -6.98 2.03
C GLN A 34 -11.89 -7.41 2.24
N GLN A 35 -12.54 -6.90 3.29
CA GLN A 35 -13.95 -7.16 3.55
C GLN A 35 -14.87 -6.53 2.50
N VAL A 36 -14.63 -5.26 2.11
CA VAL A 36 -15.39 -4.62 1.03
C VAL A 36 -15.23 -5.37 -0.29
N ILE A 37 -13.99 -5.82 -0.57
CA ILE A 37 -13.69 -6.63 -1.77
C ILE A 37 -14.40 -7.98 -1.73
N ALA A 38 -14.41 -8.65 -0.57
CA ALA A 38 -15.12 -9.91 -0.39
C ALA A 38 -16.64 -9.77 -0.59
N GLU A 39 -17.24 -8.69 -0.12
CA GLU A 39 -18.65 -8.35 -0.35
C GLU A 39 -18.94 -8.17 -1.86
N ALA A 40 -18.11 -7.38 -2.56
CA ALA A 40 -18.21 -7.27 -4.01
C ALA A 40 -18.04 -8.62 -4.71
N GLY A 41 -17.15 -9.50 -4.21
CA GLY A 41 -16.93 -10.84 -4.72
C GLY A 41 -18.15 -11.77 -4.58
N VAL A 42 -18.92 -11.64 -3.50
CA VAL A 42 -20.21 -12.35 -3.37
C VAL A 42 -21.17 -11.92 -4.48
N MET A 43 -21.27 -10.62 -4.70
CA MET A 43 -22.16 -10.07 -5.74
C MET A 43 -21.66 -10.37 -7.16
N ALA A 44 -20.34 -10.39 -7.38
CA ALA A 44 -19.75 -10.79 -8.65
C ALA A 44 -20.20 -12.21 -9.06
N ARG A 45 -20.12 -13.16 -8.13
CA ARG A 45 -20.61 -14.54 -8.36
C ARG A 45 -22.12 -14.60 -8.59
N THR A 46 -22.91 -13.87 -7.80
CA THR A 46 -24.38 -13.85 -7.92
C THR A 46 -24.85 -13.27 -9.24
N LEU A 47 -24.12 -12.29 -9.75
CA LEU A 47 -24.46 -11.59 -10.99
C LEU A 47 -23.75 -12.19 -12.22
N GLU A 48 -22.93 -13.22 -12.06
CA GLU A 48 -22.05 -13.72 -13.12
C GLU A 48 -21.30 -12.57 -13.80
N ALA A 49 -20.64 -11.73 -12.98
CA ALA A 49 -19.94 -10.53 -13.40
C ALA A 49 -18.49 -10.58 -12.87
N PRO A 50 -17.55 -9.90 -13.54
CA PRO A 50 -16.18 -9.82 -13.02
C PRO A 50 -16.14 -9.06 -11.67
N LEU A 51 -15.25 -9.50 -10.77
CA LEU A 51 -14.92 -8.75 -9.57
C LEU A 51 -13.96 -7.62 -9.92
N ALA A 52 -14.32 -6.40 -9.55
CA ALA A 52 -13.50 -5.24 -9.81
C ALA A 52 -13.19 -4.44 -8.53
N VAL A 53 -12.08 -3.71 -8.58
CA VAL A 53 -11.72 -2.69 -7.58
C VAL A 53 -11.39 -1.39 -8.32
N SER A 54 -11.73 -0.24 -7.74
CA SER A 54 -11.24 1.05 -8.22
C SER A 54 -10.20 1.64 -7.26
N SER A 55 -9.27 2.41 -7.82
CA SER A 55 -8.37 3.29 -7.07
C SER A 55 -8.19 4.58 -7.87
N PHE A 56 -7.52 5.56 -7.27
CA PHE A 56 -7.30 6.86 -7.90
C PHE A 56 -5.81 7.14 -8.05
N GLU A 57 -5.39 7.61 -9.24
CA GLU A 57 -4.02 8.00 -9.50
C GLU A 57 -3.98 9.35 -10.26
N PRO A 58 -3.26 10.37 -9.74
CA PRO A 58 -2.62 10.41 -8.42
C PRO A 58 -3.63 10.26 -7.27
N HIS A 59 -3.13 9.85 -6.11
CA HIS A 59 -3.98 9.73 -4.91
C HIS A 59 -4.63 11.09 -4.58
N PRO A 60 -5.96 11.16 -4.27
CA PRO A 60 -6.67 12.41 -4.04
C PRO A 60 -6.00 13.34 -3.03
N ARG A 61 -5.43 12.79 -1.95
CA ARG A 61 -4.68 13.57 -0.96
C ARG A 61 -3.52 14.35 -1.57
N ARG A 62 -2.82 13.80 -2.59
CA ARG A 62 -1.70 14.49 -3.23
C ARG A 62 -2.15 15.71 -4.03
N ILE A 63 -3.35 15.67 -4.59
CA ILE A 63 -3.94 16.82 -5.32
C ILE A 63 -4.41 17.90 -4.36
N PHE A 64 -5.08 17.54 -3.25
CA PHE A 64 -5.59 18.52 -2.29
C PHE A 64 -4.54 19.04 -1.32
N GLN A 65 -3.45 18.28 -1.11
CA GLN A 65 -2.36 18.59 -0.20
C GLN A 65 -1.02 18.25 -0.89
N PRO A 66 -0.59 19.04 -1.91
CA PRO A 66 0.61 18.72 -2.71
C PRO A 66 1.90 18.69 -1.86
N ASP A 67 1.96 19.52 -0.82
CA ASP A 67 3.11 19.63 0.10
C ASP A 67 3.02 18.68 1.30
N ALA A 68 2.02 17.79 1.34
CA ALA A 68 1.92 16.79 2.41
C ALA A 68 3.12 15.84 2.38
N GLU A 69 3.59 15.45 3.57
CA GLU A 69 4.60 14.40 3.70
C GLU A 69 4.18 13.12 2.97
N PRO A 70 5.14 12.30 2.54
CA PRO A 70 4.87 10.99 1.96
C PRO A 70 3.96 10.16 2.87
N PHE A 71 2.97 9.48 2.30
CA PHE A 71 1.92 8.83 3.09
C PHE A 71 1.42 7.50 2.52
N ARG A 72 1.84 7.09 1.33
CA ARG A 72 1.37 5.85 0.70
C ARG A 72 1.78 4.63 1.50
N LEU A 73 0.89 3.65 1.55
CA LEU A 73 1.16 2.35 2.17
C LEU A 73 1.66 1.32 1.16
N MET A 74 1.50 1.60 -0.14
CA MET A 74 1.94 0.72 -1.22
C MET A 74 2.03 1.45 -2.56
N THR A 75 2.83 0.91 -3.47
CA THR A 75 2.83 1.31 -4.88
C THR A 75 1.57 0.78 -5.59
N LEU A 76 1.31 1.28 -6.80
CA LEU A 76 0.23 0.75 -7.65
C LEU A 76 0.47 -0.73 -8.01
N ASP A 77 1.72 -1.11 -8.25
CA ASP A 77 2.10 -2.48 -8.59
C ASP A 77 1.90 -3.43 -7.39
N GLN A 78 2.29 -3.02 -6.19
CA GLN A 78 1.98 -3.76 -4.97
C GLN A 78 0.47 -3.90 -4.74
N GLN A 79 -0.29 -2.82 -5.02
CA GLN A 79 -1.74 -2.84 -4.92
C GLN A 79 -2.34 -3.85 -5.90
N ALA A 80 -1.89 -3.83 -7.16
CA ALA A 80 -2.33 -4.78 -8.17
C ALA A 80 -2.06 -6.23 -7.76
N ARG A 81 -0.83 -6.54 -7.29
CA ARG A 81 -0.48 -7.89 -6.79
C ARG A 81 -1.35 -8.31 -5.60
N ALA A 82 -1.60 -7.41 -4.65
CA ALA A 82 -2.45 -7.71 -3.50
C ALA A 82 -3.92 -7.95 -3.91
N LEU A 83 -4.43 -7.19 -4.87
CA LEU A 83 -5.78 -7.36 -5.41
C LEU A 83 -5.92 -8.66 -6.21
N GLU A 84 -4.91 -9.03 -6.99
CA GLU A 84 -4.89 -10.29 -7.73
C GLU A 84 -4.98 -11.51 -6.80
N GLN A 85 -4.26 -11.47 -5.66
CA GLN A 85 -4.34 -12.51 -4.64
C GLN A 85 -5.73 -12.64 -4.00
N LEU A 86 -6.54 -11.58 -4.03
CA LEU A 86 -7.93 -11.57 -3.56
C LEU A 86 -8.93 -11.98 -4.64
N GLY A 87 -8.45 -12.37 -5.83
CA GLY A 87 -9.28 -12.81 -6.94
C GLY A 87 -9.93 -11.68 -7.72
N VAL A 88 -9.43 -10.45 -7.62
CA VAL A 88 -9.87 -9.31 -8.43
C VAL A 88 -9.45 -9.53 -9.88
N GLU A 89 -10.38 -9.32 -10.80
CA GLU A 89 -10.18 -9.52 -12.24
C GLU A 89 -9.91 -8.19 -12.97
N LEU A 90 -10.59 -7.11 -12.53
CA LEU A 90 -10.46 -5.79 -13.13
C LEU A 90 -10.03 -4.75 -12.09
N PHE A 91 -8.95 -4.06 -12.34
CA PHE A 91 -8.47 -2.97 -11.49
C PHE A 91 -8.58 -1.65 -12.24
N TYR A 92 -9.58 -0.82 -11.88
CA TYR A 92 -9.78 0.49 -12.48
C TYR A 92 -8.94 1.54 -11.76
N VAL A 93 -7.94 2.06 -12.45
CA VAL A 93 -7.11 3.20 -12.00
C VAL A 93 -7.72 4.47 -12.59
N LEU A 94 -8.52 5.16 -11.78
CA LEU A 94 -9.23 6.37 -12.19
C LEU A 94 -8.29 7.59 -12.08
N PRO A 95 -8.11 8.39 -13.16
CA PRO A 95 -7.26 9.58 -13.10
C PRO A 95 -7.93 10.64 -12.23
N PHE A 96 -7.31 10.94 -11.08
CA PHE A 96 -7.81 12.00 -10.19
C PHE A 96 -7.26 13.35 -10.63
N ASN A 97 -7.96 13.97 -11.56
CA ASN A 97 -7.64 15.27 -12.14
C ASN A 97 -8.70 16.33 -11.75
N ALA A 98 -8.56 17.55 -12.26
CA ALA A 98 -9.48 18.63 -11.97
C ALA A 98 -10.92 18.31 -12.41
N GLU A 99 -11.11 17.62 -13.54
CA GLU A 99 -12.43 17.21 -14.03
C GLU A 99 -13.12 16.31 -13.00
N LEU A 100 -12.44 15.25 -12.53
CA LEU A 100 -12.99 14.32 -11.55
C LEU A 100 -13.19 14.97 -10.18
N ALA A 101 -12.28 15.84 -9.76
CA ALA A 101 -12.35 16.54 -8.47
C ALA A 101 -13.54 17.52 -8.37
N GLU A 102 -13.93 18.12 -9.50
CA GLU A 102 -15.06 19.06 -9.61
C GLU A 102 -16.40 18.37 -9.86
N MET A 103 -16.41 17.05 -10.12
CA MET A 103 -17.61 16.29 -10.42
C MET A 103 -18.47 16.11 -9.17
N SER A 104 -19.77 16.46 -9.24
CA SER A 104 -20.71 16.18 -8.14
C SER A 104 -20.83 14.68 -7.91
N ASP A 105 -21.29 14.27 -6.73
CA ASP A 105 -21.56 12.88 -6.41
C ASP A 105 -22.54 12.23 -7.39
N GLU A 106 -23.60 12.92 -7.77
CA GLU A 106 -24.55 12.45 -8.80
C GLU A 106 -23.89 12.29 -10.17
N ALA A 107 -23.15 13.30 -10.62
CA ALA A 107 -22.44 13.26 -11.90
C ALA A 107 -21.40 12.14 -11.94
N PHE A 108 -20.70 11.89 -10.82
CA PHE A 108 -19.76 10.77 -10.68
C PHE A 108 -20.49 9.42 -10.81
N ALA A 109 -21.58 9.24 -10.09
CA ALA A 109 -22.37 8.01 -10.17
C ALA A 109 -22.91 7.73 -11.58
N GLU A 110 -23.37 8.78 -12.28
CA GLU A 110 -23.89 8.65 -13.63
C GLU A 110 -22.78 8.46 -14.68
N THR A 111 -21.77 9.35 -14.68
CA THR A 111 -20.75 9.40 -15.74
C THR A 111 -19.71 8.31 -15.58
N VAL A 112 -19.18 8.12 -14.36
CA VAL A 112 -18.10 7.18 -14.12
C VAL A 112 -18.66 5.78 -13.88
N LEU A 113 -19.51 5.61 -12.85
CA LEU A 113 -19.95 4.28 -12.45
C LEU A 113 -20.92 3.65 -13.45
N ALA A 114 -22.00 4.35 -13.79
CA ALA A 114 -23.05 3.77 -14.64
C ALA A 114 -22.66 3.77 -16.12
N ARG A 115 -22.33 4.93 -16.70
CA ARG A 115 -22.06 5.03 -18.15
C ARG A 115 -20.65 4.56 -18.51
N GLY A 116 -19.65 4.91 -17.73
CA GLY A 116 -18.25 4.58 -17.98
C GLY A 116 -17.93 3.12 -17.70
N LEU A 117 -17.94 2.72 -16.44
CA LEU A 117 -17.63 1.37 -16.01
C LEU A 117 -18.80 0.40 -16.25
N GLY A 118 -20.03 0.92 -16.34
CA GLY A 118 -21.23 0.11 -16.52
C GLY A 118 -21.46 -0.87 -15.37
N VAL A 119 -21.11 -0.48 -14.13
CA VAL A 119 -21.17 -1.35 -12.97
C VAL A 119 -22.55 -1.96 -12.76
N ARG A 120 -22.61 -3.21 -12.34
CA ARG A 120 -23.86 -3.90 -11.98
C ARG A 120 -24.12 -3.87 -10.47
N HIS A 121 -23.03 -3.77 -9.71
CA HIS A 121 -23.06 -3.63 -8.25
C HIS A 121 -21.88 -2.79 -7.77
N VAL A 122 -22.08 -2.03 -6.67
CA VAL A 122 -21.03 -1.27 -5.99
C VAL A 122 -21.05 -1.62 -4.51
N ALA A 123 -19.96 -2.20 -3.99
CA ALA A 123 -19.73 -2.41 -2.58
C ALA A 123 -18.86 -1.27 -2.03
N VAL A 124 -19.26 -0.70 -0.89
CA VAL A 124 -18.58 0.42 -0.23
C VAL A 124 -18.37 0.19 1.25
N GLY A 125 -17.36 0.84 1.82
CA GLY A 125 -17.22 0.98 3.27
C GLY A 125 -18.34 1.85 3.86
N PHE A 126 -18.66 1.64 5.13
CA PHE A 126 -19.71 2.42 5.83
C PHE A 126 -19.41 3.93 5.91
N ASP A 127 -18.15 4.32 5.79
CA ASP A 127 -17.64 5.70 5.87
C ASP A 127 -17.25 6.27 4.49
N VAL A 128 -17.74 5.65 3.42
CA VAL A 128 -17.46 6.12 2.07
C VAL A 128 -17.96 7.54 1.87
N THR A 129 -17.11 8.36 1.24
CA THR A 129 -17.49 9.68 0.74
C THR A 129 -16.95 9.87 -0.67
N PHE A 130 -17.70 10.54 -1.54
CA PHE A 130 -17.31 10.78 -2.93
C PHE A 130 -17.92 12.07 -3.48
N GLY A 131 -17.52 12.44 -4.68
CA GLY A 131 -17.95 13.69 -5.31
C GLY A 131 -17.30 14.94 -4.72
N LYS A 132 -17.52 16.07 -5.40
CA LYS A 132 -16.99 17.38 -4.99
C LYS A 132 -17.42 17.72 -3.57
N GLY A 133 -16.45 18.11 -2.74
CA GLY A 133 -16.70 18.47 -1.34
C GLY A 133 -17.14 17.29 -0.47
N ARG A 134 -17.01 16.04 -0.94
CA ARG A 134 -17.46 14.82 -0.24
C ARG A 134 -18.98 14.83 0.02
N SER A 135 -19.76 15.33 -0.95
CA SER A 135 -21.22 15.46 -0.84
C SER A 135 -21.96 14.12 -0.88
N GLY A 136 -21.36 13.11 -1.51
CA GLY A 136 -21.91 11.77 -1.64
C GLY A 136 -21.50 10.84 -0.50
N ASP A 137 -22.39 9.96 -0.13
CA ASP A 137 -22.27 8.91 0.87
C ASP A 137 -22.92 7.59 0.40
N ALA A 138 -22.94 6.56 1.25
CA ALA A 138 -23.53 5.26 0.91
C ALA A 138 -25.03 5.36 0.59
N GLU A 139 -25.78 6.23 1.26
CA GLU A 139 -27.22 6.39 1.02
C GLU A 139 -27.49 7.08 -0.32
N SER A 140 -26.78 8.16 -0.63
CA SER A 140 -26.89 8.84 -1.92
C SER A 140 -26.49 7.91 -3.06
N LEU A 141 -25.41 7.12 -2.89
CA LEU A 141 -24.98 6.13 -3.88
C LEU A 141 -26.07 5.07 -4.13
N ALA A 142 -26.75 4.59 -3.08
CA ALA A 142 -27.84 3.63 -3.21
C ALA A 142 -29.06 4.25 -3.97
N ARG A 143 -29.39 5.52 -3.69
CA ARG A 143 -30.43 6.25 -4.44
C ARG A 143 -30.09 6.38 -5.92
N TYR A 144 -28.83 6.75 -6.23
CA TYR A 144 -28.36 6.85 -7.62
C TYR A 144 -28.36 5.48 -8.28
N GLY A 145 -27.88 4.44 -7.62
CA GLY A 145 -27.86 3.08 -8.13
C GLY A 145 -29.24 2.59 -8.56
N LYS A 146 -30.25 2.81 -7.72
CA LYS A 146 -31.65 2.47 -8.05
C LYS A 146 -32.16 3.16 -9.33
N ARG A 147 -31.75 4.41 -9.56
CA ARG A 147 -32.12 5.18 -10.75
C ARG A 147 -31.31 4.78 -11.98
N LEU A 148 -30.05 4.47 -11.80
CA LEU A 148 -29.06 4.24 -12.87
C LEU A 148 -28.89 2.75 -13.23
N GLY A 149 -29.54 1.85 -12.51
CA GLY A 149 -29.61 0.42 -12.85
C GLY A 149 -28.49 -0.44 -12.21
N PHE A 150 -27.88 -0.01 -11.10
CA PHE A 150 -26.96 -0.84 -10.33
C PHE A 150 -27.38 -0.94 -8.84
N THR A 151 -26.96 -2.02 -8.19
CA THR A 151 -27.22 -2.22 -6.76
C THR A 151 -26.03 -1.74 -5.91
N VAL A 152 -26.28 -1.46 -4.63
CA VAL A 152 -25.25 -1.01 -3.69
C VAL A 152 -25.32 -1.84 -2.41
N SER A 153 -24.17 -2.29 -1.91
CA SER A 153 -24.02 -2.83 -0.56
C SER A 153 -23.04 -1.99 0.25
N THR A 154 -23.30 -1.92 1.55
CA THR A 154 -22.44 -1.19 2.49
C THR A 154 -21.93 -2.18 3.54
N THR A 155 -20.62 -2.34 3.64
CA THR A 155 -20.03 -3.15 4.68
C THR A 155 -20.24 -2.47 6.04
N ARG A 156 -20.68 -3.25 7.04
CA ARG A 156 -20.73 -2.76 8.41
C ARG A 156 -19.32 -2.71 8.99
N GLN A 157 -19.07 -1.78 9.90
CA GLN A 157 -17.85 -1.79 10.68
C GLN A 157 -17.80 -3.11 11.45
N VAL A 158 -16.84 -3.99 11.13
CA VAL A 158 -16.59 -5.20 11.91
C VAL A 158 -15.71 -4.80 13.09
N GLY A 159 -16.27 -4.88 14.27
CA GLY A 159 -15.56 -4.67 15.51
C GLY A 159 -16.54 -4.52 16.64
N ASP A 160 -16.44 -5.43 17.60
CA ASP A 160 -16.87 -5.17 18.97
C ASP A 160 -16.09 -3.92 19.44
N SER A 161 -16.63 -3.11 20.32
CA SER A 161 -16.16 -1.78 20.73
C SER A 161 -14.72 -1.71 21.31
N GLN A 162 -13.94 -2.77 21.19
CA GLN A 162 -12.53 -2.88 21.61
C GLN A 162 -11.57 -3.33 20.50
N VAL A 163 -12.03 -3.66 19.29
CA VAL A 163 -11.13 -4.03 18.18
C VAL A 163 -10.78 -2.76 17.41
N GLU A 164 -9.49 -2.47 17.32
CA GLU A 164 -8.96 -1.34 16.57
C GLU A 164 -9.55 -1.29 15.15
N LYS A 165 -9.99 -0.11 14.76
CA LYS A 165 -10.54 0.13 13.42
C LYS A 165 -9.48 -0.20 12.37
N PHE A 166 -9.72 -1.21 11.53
CA PHE A 166 -8.86 -1.50 10.38
C PHE A 166 -8.94 -0.35 9.38
N SER A 167 -7.95 0.52 9.40
CA SER A 167 -7.88 1.69 8.51
C SER A 167 -6.46 2.01 8.09
N SER A 168 -6.31 2.67 6.93
CA SER A 168 -5.00 3.15 6.47
C SER A 168 -4.36 4.13 7.46
N SER A 169 -5.15 4.90 8.21
CA SER A 169 -4.63 5.79 9.27
C SER A 169 -4.04 4.99 10.42
N ALA A 170 -4.73 3.96 10.91
CA ALA A 170 -4.21 3.11 11.99
C ALA A 170 -2.91 2.38 11.59
N VAL A 171 -2.78 1.97 10.31
CA VAL A 171 -1.52 1.42 9.79
C VAL A 171 -0.40 2.45 9.86
N ARG A 172 -0.65 3.70 9.41
CA ARG A 172 0.36 4.77 9.45
C ARG A 172 0.76 5.10 10.88
N ASP A 173 -0.19 5.18 11.80
CA ASP A 173 0.05 5.45 13.22
C ASP A 173 0.93 4.36 13.84
N ALA A 174 0.66 3.09 13.54
CA ALA A 174 1.48 1.96 13.99
C ALA A 174 2.92 2.03 13.43
N LEU A 175 3.08 2.36 12.15
CA LEU A 175 4.39 2.52 11.52
C LEU A 175 5.18 3.69 12.12
N HIS A 176 4.53 4.83 12.35
CA HIS A 176 5.15 6.00 13.01
C HIS A 176 5.53 5.69 14.47
N ALA A 177 4.78 4.85 15.15
CA ALA A 177 5.09 4.40 16.50
C ALA A 177 6.26 3.38 16.56
N GLY A 178 6.67 2.82 15.40
CA GLY A 178 7.67 1.74 15.33
C GLY A 178 7.08 0.38 15.72
N GLN A 179 5.84 0.12 15.35
CA GLN A 179 5.09 -1.10 15.60
C GLN A 179 4.70 -1.78 14.27
N PRO A 180 5.69 -2.29 13.49
CA PRO A 180 5.41 -2.92 12.21
C PRO A 180 4.60 -4.22 12.34
N ASP A 181 4.72 -4.94 13.44
CA ASP A 181 3.91 -6.09 13.82
C ASP A 181 2.42 -5.72 13.94
N LYS A 182 2.10 -4.61 14.63
CA LYS A 182 0.74 -4.09 14.72
C LYS A 182 0.22 -3.62 13.35
N ALA A 183 1.05 -2.95 12.56
CA ALA A 183 0.69 -2.61 11.19
C ALA A 183 0.37 -3.87 10.36
N ALA A 184 1.13 -4.96 10.56
CA ALA A 184 0.90 -6.23 9.89
C ALA A 184 -0.42 -6.89 10.30
N GLU A 185 -0.83 -6.79 11.57
CA GLU A 185 -2.14 -7.26 12.04
C GLU A 185 -3.30 -6.56 11.32
N ILE A 186 -3.18 -5.23 11.13
CA ILE A 186 -4.19 -4.42 10.44
C ILE A 186 -4.22 -4.73 8.94
N LEU A 187 -3.04 -4.86 8.32
CA LEU A 187 -2.89 -5.14 6.89
C LEU A 187 -3.25 -6.59 6.52
N GLY A 188 -3.02 -7.55 7.43
CA GLY A 188 -3.07 -8.98 7.14
C GLY A 188 -1.79 -9.52 6.47
N ARG A 189 -0.75 -8.69 6.35
CA ARG A 189 0.60 -8.98 5.85
C ARG A 189 1.58 -7.93 6.38
N PHE A 190 2.87 -8.16 6.27
CA PHE A 190 3.85 -7.15 6.64
C PHE A 190 3.77 -5.92 5.73
N PHE A 191 4.11 -4.76 6.28
CA PHE A 191 4.31 -3.55 5.48
C PHE A 191 5.62 -3.68 4.72
N ALA A 192 5.58 -3.48 3.41
CA ALA A 192 6.74 -3.63 2.54
C ALA A 192 7.06 -2.33 1.81
N ILE A 193 8.36 -2.04 1.70
CA ILE A 193 8.91 -0.99 0.86
C ILE A 193 9.49 -1.65 -0.39
N GLU A 194 8.98 -1.28 -1.56
CA GLU A 194 9.44 -1.73 -2.86
C GLU A 194 10.18 -0.59 -3.56
N GLY A 195 11.35 -0.87 -4.11
CA GLY A 195 12.09 0.12 -4.88
C GLY A 195 13.35 -0.44 -5.51
N GLU A 196 13.91 0.34 -6.43
CA GLU A 196 15.16 0.03 -7.10
C GLU A 196 16.35 0.17 -6.15
N VAL A 197 17.25 -0.79 -6.18
CA VAL A 197 18.49 -0.77 -5.41
C VAL A 197 19.47 0.20 -6.04
N MET A 198 19.70 1.31 -5.36
CA MET A 198 20.60 2.37 -5.78
C MET A 198 22.02 2.18 -5.22
N ARG A 199 23.02 2.72 -5.89
CA ARG A 199 24.37 2.79 -5.36
C ARG A 199 24.42 3.82 -4.22
N GLY A 200 24.77 3.36 -3.01
CA GLY A 200 25.07 4.21 -1.84
C GLY A 200 26.55 4.56 -1.74
N GLN A 201 26.97 5.06 -0.58
CA GLN A 201 28.37 5.40 -0.28
C GLN A 201 29.31 4.18 -0.15
N GLN A 202 28.76 2.96 -0.15
CA GLN A 202 29.48 1.68 -0.03
C GLN A 202 30.34 1.52 1.24
N LEU A 203 30.17 2.38 2.24
CA LEU A 203 30.90 2.31 3.50
C LEU A 203 30.65 0.97 4.21
N GLY A 204 29.42 0.48 4.21
CA GLY A 204 29.06 -0.81 4.79
C GLY A 204 29.86 -1.97 4.19
N ARG A 205 30.17 -1.93 2.88
CA ARG A 205 30.93 -2.98 2.21
C ARG A 205 32.35 -3.12 2.76
N THR A 206 33.00 -2.00 3.10
CA THR A 206 34.35 -2.00 3.69
C THR A 206 34.35 -2.52 5.13
N LEU A 207 33.20 -2.51 5.79
CA LEU A 207 32.99 -2.95 7.16
C LEU A 207 32.44 -4.39 7.27
N GLY A 208 32.24 -5.08 6.13
CA GLY A 208 31.66 -6.42 6.10
C GLY A 208 30.14 -6.46 6.11
N PHE A 209 29.45 -5.31 5.95
CA PHE A 209 27.99 -5.18 5.88
C PHE A 209 27.55 -4.50 4.58
N PRO A 210 27.67 -5.17 3.42
CA PRO A 210 27.20 -4.59 2.18
C PRO A 210 25.70 -4.36 2.22
N THR A 211 25.23 -3.12 2.00
CA THR A 211 23.82 -2.76 2.05
C THR A 211 23.24 -2.40 0.68
N ALA A 212 22.03 -2.89 0.42
CA ALA A 212 21.17 -2.43 -0.67
C ALA A 212 20.43 -1.15 -0.22
N ASN A 213 20.57 -0.07 -0.99
CA ASN A 213 19.96 1.21 -0.69
C ASN A 213 18.67 1.39 -1.48
N VAL A 214 17.53 1.53 -0.81
CA VAL A 214 16.21 1.73 -1.43
C VAL A 214 15.62 3.05 -0.96
N GLY A 215 15.19 3.88 -1.92
CA GLY A 215 14.47 5.13 -1.62
C GLY A 215 13.03 4.85 -1.22
N LEU A 216 12.47 5.68 -0.32
CA LEU A 216 11.08 5.54 0.09
C LEU A 216 10.07 6.17 -0.89
N GLY A 217 10.50 7.15 -1.70
CA GLY A 217 9.55 7.86 -2.57
C GLY A 217 8.33 8.39 -1.81
N ASP A 218 7.13 8.01 -2.26
CA ASP A 218 5.86 8.43 -1.66
C ASP A 218 5.38 7.58 -0.47
N TYR A 219 6.13 6.56 -0.06
CA TYR A 219 5.76 5.76 1.11
C TYR A 219 5.72 6.59 2.39
N VAL A 220 4.73 6.29 3.25
CA VAL A 220 4.78 6.75 4.64
C VAL A 220 6.16 6.42 5.23
N VAL A 221 6.72 7.34 5.98
CA VAL A 221 8.02 7.14 6.63
C VAL A 221 7.79 6.48 8.00
N PRO A 222 8.10 5.18 8.18
CA PRO A 222 8.03 4.54 9.48
C PRO A 222 9.00 5.22 10.47
N LYS A 223 8.86 4.91 11.75
CA LYS A 223 9.80 5.38 12.77
C LYS A 223 11.25 5.07 12.35
N LEU A 224 12.10 6.07 12.35
CA LEU A 224 13.51 5.90 11.99
C LEU A 224 14.22 4.97 12.96
N GLY A 225 15.07 4.09 12.43
CA GLY A 225 15.81 3.10 13.22
C GLY A 225 16.09 1.81 12.48
N VAL A 226 16.42 0.77 13.24
CA VAL A 226 16.83 -0.53 12.74
C VAL A 226 15.67 -1.52 12.85
N TYR A 227 15.48 -2.29 11.76
CA TYR A 227 14.41 -3.27 11.61
C TYR A 227 14.92 -4.64 11.22
N ALA A 228 14.31 -5.69 11.75
CA ALA A 228 14.38 -7.02 11.17
C ALA A 228 13.56 -7.04 9.89
N THR A 229 14.10 -7.60 8.80
CA THR A 229 13.49 -7.53 7.48
C THR A 229 13.52 -8.86 6.75
N ARG A 230 12.63 -9.00 5.76
CA ARG A 230 12.68 -10.04 4.74
C ARG A 230 12.53 -9.37 3.39
N SER A 231 13.48 -9.61 2.49
CA SER A 231 13.45 -9.01 1.16
C SER A 231 13.20 -10.07 0.10
N ARG A 232 12.27 -9.76 -0.82
CA ARG A 232 12.00 -10.55 -2.01
C ARG A 232 12.75 -9.95 -3.18
N LEU A 233 13.55 -10.80 -3.85
CA LEU A 233 14.29 -10.47 -5.06
C LEU A 233 13.42 -10.69 -6.32
N PRO A 234 13.79 -10.11 -7.48
CA PRO A 234 13.06 -10.31 -8.74
C PRO A 234 12.96 -11.77 -9.20
N ASP A 235 13.90 -12.61 -8.81
CA ASP A 235 13.90 -14.05 -9.11
C ASP A 235 13.00 -14.88 -8.16
N GLY A 236 12.34 -14.23 -7.19
CA GLY A 236 11.44 -14.85 -6.23
C GLY A 236 12.10 -15.35 -4.96
N ARG A 237 13.43 -15.27 -4.83
CA ARG A 237 14.12 -15.61 -3.56
C ARG A 237 13.71 -14.65 -2.45
N GLU A 238 13.45 -15.20 -1.26
CA GLU A 238 13.19 -14.42 -0.04
C GLU A 238 14.39 -14.55 0.90
N LEU A 239 15.02 -13.43 1.20
CA LEU A 239 16.21 -13.37 2.01
C LEU A 239 15.93 -12.63 3.32
N PRO A 240 16.33 -13.21 4.46
CA PRO A 240 16.31 -12.51 5.74
C PRO A 240 17.37 -11.43 5.78
N GLY A 241 17.11 -10.38 6.58
CA GLY A 241 18.06 -9.28 6.69
C GLY A 241 17.79 -8.38 7.87
N VAL A 242 18.59 -7.35 7.96
CA VAL A 242 18.42 -6.23 8.87
C VAL A 242 18.53 -4.94 8.07
N ALA A 243 17.70 -3.97 8.36
CA ALA A 243 17.76 -2.69 7.65
C ALA A 243 17.79 -1.50 8.61
N ASN A 244 18.54 -0.48 8.23
CA ASN A 244 18.47 0.83 8.82
C ASN A 244 17.57 1.73 7.96
N LEU A 245 16.50 2.25 8.55
CA LEU A 245 15.70 3.31 7.99
C LEU A 245 16.17 4.63 8.60
N GLY A 246 16.82 5.46 7.82
CA GLY A 246 17.44 6.68 8.30
C GLY A 246 17.46 7.81 7.29
N ARG A 247 17.80 9.02 7.77
CA ARG A 247 18.12 10.18 6.93
C ARG A 247 19.64 10.37 6.97
N ASN A 248 20.30 10.37 5.84
CA ASN A 248 21.75 10.58 5.79
C ASN A 248 22.06 12.09 5.62
N PRO A 249 22.39 12.81 6.70
CA PRO A 249 22.66 14.25 6.63
C PRO A 249 23.97 14.59 5.92
N THR A 250 24.89 13.63 5.76
CA THR A 250 26.21 13.82 5.19
C THR A 250 26.21 14.05 3.67
N THR A 251 25.14 13.68 2.98
CA THR A 251 25.02 13.85 1.51
C THR A 251 24.17 15.06 1.10
N GLY A 252 23.65 15.83 2.05
CA GLY A 252 22.68 16.91 1.77
C GLY A 252 21.30 16.42 1.29
N LEU A 253 21.10 15.11 1.14
CA LEU A 253 19.80 14.52 0.81
C LEU A 253 18.98 14.36 2.08
N VAL A 254 17.87 15.08 2.16
CA VAL A 254 16.95 15.08 3.31
C VAL A 254 16.01 13.86 3.28
N GLU A 255 15.96 13.14 2.17
CA GLU A 255 15.03 12.03 1.97
C GLU A 255 15.45 10.78 2.73
N PRO A 256 14.53 10.15 3.48
CA PRO A 256 14.81 8.92 4.18
C PRO A 256 15.09 7.77 3.19
N ARG A 257 15.97 6.84 3.59
CA ARG A 257 16.34 5.65 2.84
C ARG A 257 16.31 4.42 3.71
N LEU A 258 16.02 3.29 3.07
CA LEU A 258 16.15 1.98 3.66
C LEU A 258 17.46 1.35 3.18
N GLU A 259 18.39 1.12 4.11
CA GLU A 259 19.67 0.46 3.87
C GLU A 259 19.58 -0.97 4.37
N VAL A 260 19.40 -1.92 3.46
CA VAL A 260 19.14 -3.34 3.78
C VAL A 260 20.41 -4.16 3.67
N PHE A 261 20.83 -4.79 4.76
CA PHE A 261 21.84 -5.84 4.77
C PHE A 261 21.15 -7.19 4.69
N LEU A 262 21.34 -7.90 3.57
CA LEU A 262 20.81 -9.25 3.34
C LEU A 262 21.77 -10.29 3.90
N PHE A 263 21.28 -11.22 4.72
CA PHE A 263 22.09 -12.26 5.32
C PHE A 263 22.47 -13.33 4.28
N ASP A 264 23.69 -13.82 4.37
CA ASP A 264 24.24 -14.88 3.49
C ASP A 264 24.09 -14.57 1.99
N PHE A 265 24.28 -13.28 1.61
CA PHE A 265 24.10 -12.82 0.25
C PHE A 265 25.24 -11.87 -0.18
N ASP A 266 25.84 -12.13 -1.35
CA ASP A 266 27.00 -11.40 -1.89
C ASP A 266 26.88 -11.03 -3.39
N GLU A 267 25.69 -11.24 -3.98
CA GLU A 267 25.43 -10.93 -5.40
C GLU A 267 25.23 -9.42 -5.63
N ASP A 268 25.53 -8.97 -6.86
CA ASP A 268 25.22 -7.61 -7.29
C ASP A 268 23.76 -7.50 -7.74
N ILE A 269 22.98 -6.66 -7.02
CA ILE A 269 21.58 -6.40 -7.30
C ILE A 269 21.29 -4.93 -7.59
N TYR A 270 22.29 -4.12 -7.90
CA TYR A 270 22.09 -2.72 -8.30
C TYR A 270 21.21 -2.63 -9.55
N GLY A 271 20.25 -1.68 -9.53
CA GLY A 271 19.28 -1.49 -10.59
C GLY A 271 18.12 -2.49 -10.58
N GLN A 272 18.16 -3.49 -9.70
CA GLN A 272 17.04 -4.41 -9.51
C GLN A 272 16.03 -3.83 -8.52
N VAL A 273 14.75 -4.13 -8.74
CA VAL A 273 13.68 -3.78 -7.79
C VAL A 273 13.55 -4.89 -6.76
N ILE A 274 13.67 -4.55 -5.49
CA ILE A 274 13.41 -5.47 -4.38
C ILE A 274 12.21 -5.01 -3.55
N GLU A 275 11.50 -5.95 -2.93
CA GLU A 275 10.43 -5.66 -1.98
C GLU A 275 10.87 -6.12 -0.59
N THR A 276 10.93 -5.18 0.37
CA THR A 276 11.45 -5.43 1.72
C THR A 276 10.37 -5.26 2.77
N ASP A 277 9.96 -6.34 3.40
CA ASP A 277 9.05 -6.39 4.53
C ASP A 277 9.72 -5.88 5.80
N LEU A 278 9.07 -4.99 6.55
CA LEU A 278 9.46 -4.60 7.90
C LEU A 278 8.79 -5.54 8.91
N ILE A 279 9.57 -6.47 9.50
CA ILE A 279 9.05 -7.53 10.37
C ILE A 279 8.97 -7.07 11.83
N GLY A 280 10.03 -6.45 12.34
CA GLY A 280 10.12 -6.01 13.73
C GLY A 280 11.03 -4.81 13.89
N PHE A 281 10.68 -3.90 14.80
CA PHE A 281 11.50 -2.74 15.16
C PHE A 281 12.49 -3.14 16.23
N ILE A 282 13.78 -3.01 15.94
CA ILE A 282 14.87 -3.41 16.86
C ILE A 282 15.23 -2.26 17.78
N ARG A 283 15.54 -1.07 17.23
CA ARG A 283 15.94 0.09 17.98
C ARG A 283 15.85 1.38 17.16
N PRO A 284 15.82 2.56 17.82
CA PRO A 284 16.01 3.84 17.11
C PRO A 284 17.46 4.00 16.60
N GLU A 285 17.67 5.01 15.76
CA GLU A 285 19.03 5.41 15.36
C GLU A 285 19.88 5.79 16.58
N LEU A 286 21.17 5.44 16.54
CA LEU A 286 22.14 5.76 17.58
C LEU A 286 23.34 6.49 16.98
N LYS A 287 23.95 7.37 17.76
CA LYS A 287 25.26 7.94 17.46
C LYS A 287 26.32 7.11 18.15
N PHE A 288 27.46 6.91 17.50
CA PHE A 288 28.57 6.14 18.04
C PHE A 288 29.81 7.02 18.08
N ASP A 289 30.54 6.93 19.17
CA ASP A 289 31.77 7.69 19.36
C ASP A 289 32.96 7.04 18.64
N THR A 290 32.90 5.73 18.39
CA THR A 290 33.95 4.98 17.65
C THR A 290 33.35 4.04 16.62
N LEU A 291 34.18 3.70 15.62
CA LEU A 291 33.80 2.75 14.57
C LEU A 291 33.61 1.34 15.15
N GLU A 292 34.44 0.94 16.10
CA GLU A 292 34.38 -0.36 16.78
C GLU A 292 33.07 -0.54 17.54
N ALA A 293 32.62 0.50 18.26
CA ALA A 293 31.33 0.49 18.95
C ALA A 293 30.16 0.35 17.98
N MET A 294 30.23 1.03 16.82
CA MET A 294 29.22 0.91 15.76
C MET A 294 29.18 -0.52 15.20
N ILE A 295 30.33 -1.11 14.84
CA ILE A 295 30.41 -2.48 14.29
C ILE A 295 29.88 -3.49 15.32
N ALA A 296 30.29 -3.37 16.60
CA ALA A 296 29.81 -4.26 17.66
C ALA A 296 28.28 -4.20 17.79
N ARG A 297 27.67 -3.00 17.68
CA ARG A 297 26.23 -2.83 17.71
C ARG A 297 25.56 -3.43 16.47
N MET A 298 26.13 -3.27 15.27
CA MET A 298 25.59 -3.88 14.04
C MET A 298 25.54 -5.40 14.15
N HIS A 299 26.54 -6.06 14.73
CA HIS A 299 26.48 -7.50 15.01
C HIS A 299 25.34 -7.89 15.97
N GLN A 300 25.11 -7.06 17.01
CA GLN A 300 23.98 -7.27 17.91
C GLN A 300 22.64 -7.11 17.20
N ASP A 301 22.51 -6.10 16.33
CA ASP A 301 21.32 -5.87 15.54
C ASP A 301 21.03 -7.06 14.60
N CYS A 302 22.05 -7.64 13.96
CA CYS A 302 21.91 -8.84 13.15
C CYS A 302 21.41 -10.04 13.99
N ALA A 303 21.98 -10.26 15.18
CA ALA A 303 21.56 -11.34 16.08
C ALA A 303 20.12 -11.13 16.57
N GLU A 304 19.69 -9.89 16.78
CA GLU A 304 18.34 -9.55 17.18
C GLU A 304 17.35 -9.73 16.01
N ALA A 305 17.76 -9.33 14.80
CA ALA A 305 16.97 -9.56 13.60
C ALA A 305 16.71 -11.05 13.34
N LEU A 306 17.73 -11.91 13.52
CA LEU A 306 17.58 -13.37 13.38
C LEU A 306 16.55 -13.92 14.38
N ARG A 307 16.50 -13.42 15.62
CA ARG A 307 15.48 -13.82 16.61
C ARG A 307 14.07 -13.44 16.17
N TRP A 308 13.89 -12.22 15.61
CA TRP A 308 12.60 -11.80 15.05
C TRP A 308 12.16 -12.68 13.88
N LEU A 309 13.11 -13.19 13.11
CA LEU A 309 12.88 -14.03 11.94
C LEU A 309 12.73 -15.54 12.27
N GLY A 310 12.79 -15.90 13.56
CA GLY A 310 12.66 -17.29 14.02
C GLY A 310 13.86 -18.17 13.66
N ARG A 311 15.05 -17.58 13.59
CA ARG A 311 16.32 -18.26 13.26
C ARG A 311 17.33 -18.16 14.39
#